data_ce692a0b89b4889ccd6a7f619011c8c5
#
_entry.id   ce692a0b89b4889ccd6a7f619011c8c5
#
_cell.length_a   1.000
_cell.length_b   1.000
_cell.length_c   1.000
_cell.angle_alpha   90.00
_cell.angle_beta   90.00
_cell.angle_gamma   90.00
#
_symmetry.space_group_name_H-M   'P 1'
#
loop_
_entity.id
_entity.type
_entity.pdbx_description
1 polymer ?
#
loop_
_entity_poly.entity_id
_entity_poly.type
_entity_poly.pdbx_seq_one_letter_code
_entity_poly.pdbx_strand_id
1 'polypeptide(L)'
;SNFSGSFGFALILKKKNYLFVDGRYTLQAKIQSGKLFKIVTIPKKFPSDFLKKKKLKIGFDPKLHTKKNLEIFFSKTNCKFIPINQNLIDKLWIRKENDKIKKFYILPKKAVGESHTLKIKKIVSILNKKKIRLQFISASENIAWLLNIRGQDSDFAPIPNSYMTIDNNNKIILFCDLRKIDFSFKKKFRDIKVVDIKNTNLFLSRICDQRILIDSSSCSIYFENILKKHN
;
A
#
# COMPACT_ATOMS: atom_id res chain seq x y z
N SER A 1 5.79 20.00 0.24
CA SER A 1 6.32 20.19 1.60
C SER A 1 7.85 20.34 1.66
N ASN A 2 8.57 20.01 0.59
CA ASN A 2 10.02 19.84 0.53
C ASN A 2 10.61 18.79 1.49
N PHE A 3 9.79 18.07 2.21
CA PHE A 3 10.25 17.03 3.12
C PHE A 3 10.62 15.75 2.35
N SER A 4 11.83 15.27 2.51
CA SER A 4 12.40 14.11 1.81
C SER A 4 12.57 12.86 2.70
N GLY A 5 12.10 12.87 3.94
CA GLY A 5 12.15 11.71 4.83
C GLY A 5 11.16 10.63 4.42
N SER A 6 11.43 9.39 4.84
CA SER A 6 10.64 8.21 4.43
C SER A 6 9.30 8.05 5.16
N PHE A 7 9.04 8.84 6.21
CA PHE A 7 7.78 8.81 6.94
C PHE A 7 7.30 10.21 7.28
N GLY A 8 6.14 10.56 6.76
CA GLY A 8 5.47 11.82 7.08
C GLY A 8 4.15 11.96 6.33
N PHE A 9 3.23 12.72 6.91
CA PHE A 9 2.00 13.13 6.22
C PHE A 9 1.60 14.53 6.65
N ALA A 10 0.89 15.23 5.78
CA ALA A 10 0.46 16.60 6.01
C ALA A 10 -1.03 16.69 6.31
N LEU A 11 -1.40 17.52 7.29
CA LEU A 11 -2.76 17.99 7.51
C LEU A 11 -2.84 19.47 7.13
N ILE A 12 -3.55 19.75 6.06
CA ILE A 12 -3.73 21.11 5.53
C ILE A 12 -5.06 21.68 6.03
N LEU A 13 -5.01 22.76 6.76
CA LEU A 13 -6.18 23.48 7.26
C LEU A 13 -6.17 24.94 6.76
N LYS A 14 -7.32 25.59 6.77
CA LYS A 14 -7.48 26.97 6.27
C LYS A 14 -6.45 27.98 6.82
N LYS A 15 -6.07 27.84 8.11
CA LYS A 15 -5.17 28.81 8.78
C LYS A 15 -3.81 28.24 9.19
N LYS A 16 -3.64 26.91 9.22
CA LYS A 16 -2.40 26.26 9.69
C LYS A 16 -2.20 24.93 9.00
N ASN A 17 -0.96 24.67 8.60
CA ASN A 17 -0.54 23.41 8.03
C ASN A 17 0.34 22.65 9.04
N TYR A 18 0.13 21.36 9.15
CA TYR A 18 0.90 20.49 10.03
C TYR A 18 1.57 19.41 9.20
N LEU A 19 2.84 19.15 9.50
CA LEU A 19 3.56 17.99 8.99
C LEU A 19 3.88 17.07 10.15
N PHE A 20 3.31 15.87 10.11
CA PHE A 20 3.52 14.82 11.09
C PHE A 20 4.65 13.92 10.63
N VAL A 21 5.63 13.72 11.48
CA VAL A 21 6.82 12.88 11.20
C VAL A 21 7.14 12.02 12.43
N ASP A 22 7.85 10.94 12.25
CA ASP A 22 8.40 10.20 13.40
C ASP A 22 9.62 10.90 13.99
N GLY A 23 10.06 10.45 15.17
CA GLY A 23 11.14 11.09 15.93
C GLY A 23 12.47 11.21 15.20
N ARG A 24 12.77 10.29 14.25
CA ARG A 24 14.00 10.29 13.44
C ARG A 24 14.10 11.51 12.53
N TYR A 25 12.95 12.03 12.10
CA TYR A 25 12.87 13.10 11.09
C TYR A 25 12.53 14.48 11.65
N THR A 26 12.40 14.65 12.96
CA THR A 26 11.96 15.93 13.55
C THR A 26 12.87 17.11 13.16
N LEU A 27 14.19 16.93 13.21
CA LEU A 27 15.15 17.97 12.85
C LEU A 27 15.14 18.24 11.34
N GLN A 28 15.21 17.20 10.54
CA GLN A 28 15.15 17.30 9.08
C GLN A 28 13.89 18.01 8.61
N ALA A 29 12.71 17.63 9.15
CA ALA A 29 11.45 18.27 8.80
C ALA A 29 11.40 19.76 9.18
N LYS A 30 12.00 20.16 10.31
CA LYS A 30 12.12 21.57 10.70
C LYS A 30 12.94 22.37 9.67
N ILE A 31 14.08 21.83 9.26
CA ILE A 31 14.96 22.49 8.28
C ILE A 31 14.28 22.59 6.92
N GLN A 32 13.73 21.49 6.43
CA GLN A 32 13.18 21.41 5.07
C GLN A 32 11.80 22.07 4.91
N SER A 33 10.95 22.03 5.93
CA SER A 33 9.52 22.36 5.82
C SER A 33 9.01 23.33 6.88
N GLY A 34 9.83 23.72 7.86
CA GLY A 34 9.40 24.48 9.03
C GLY A 34 8.83 25.88 8.76
N LYS A 35 9.14 26.48 7.62
CA LYS A 35 8.57 27.78 7.20
C LYS A 35 7.10 27.67 6.81
N LEU A 36 6.67 26.53 6.24
CA LEU A 36 5.31 26.31 5.71
C LEU A 36 4.45 25.42 6.61
N PHE A 37 5.07 24.63 7.47
CA PHE A 37 4.40 23.62 8.28
C PHE A 37 4.82 23.69 9.74
N LYS A 38 3.86 23.54 10.64
CA LYS A 38 4.15 23.20 12.02
C LYS A 38 4.53 21.73 12.09
N ILE A 39 5.77 21.46 12.45
CA ILE A 39 6.29 20.09 12.59
C ILE A 39 5.74 19.46 13.88
N VAL A 40 5.20 18.24 13.77
CA VAL A 40 4.62 17.48 14.88
C VAL A 40 5.22 16.08 14.88
N THR A 41 5.73 15.65 16.04
CA THR A 41 6.35 14.33 16.18
C THR A 41 5.31 13.31 16.65
N ILE A 42 5.16 12.21 15.90
CA ILE A 42 4.40 11.02 16.29
C ILE A 42 5.35 10.09 17.07
N PRO A 43 4.87 9.42 18.13
CA PRO A 43 3.49 9.36 18.64
C PRO A 43 3.17 10.42 19.70
N LYS A 44 4.01 11.43 19.93
CA LYS A 44 3.77 12.44 20.99
C LYS A 44 2.44 13.16 20.82
N LYS A 45 2.07 13.49 19.56
CA LYS A 45 0.77 14.08 19.21
C LYS A 45 0.32 13.54 17.84
N PHE A 46 -1.00 13.34 17.73
CA PHE A 46 -1.67 12.90 16.50
C PHE A 46 -2.51 14.03 15.88
N PRO A 47 -2.95 13.92 14.63
CA PRO A 47 -3.86 14.88 14.02
C PRO A 47 -5.12 15.12 14.84
N SER A 48 -5.65 14.09 15.50
CA SER A 48 -6.80 14.18 16.40
C SER A 48 -6.63 15.23 17.47
N ASP A 49 -5.42 15.44 18.01
CA ASP A 49 -5.15 16.44 19.05
C ASP A 49 -5.41 17.89 18.59
N PHE A 50 -5.28 18.14 17.29
CA PHE A 50 -5.52 19.46 16.67
C PHE A 50 -6.95 19.63 16.18
N LEU A 51 -7.75 18.57 16.21
CA LEU A 51 -9.10 18.49 15.63
C LEU A 51 -10.20 18.22 16.67
N LYS A 52 -9.87 17.93 17.93
CA LYS A 52 -10.82 17.51 19.01
C LYS A 52 -12.10 18.37 19.13
N LYS A 53 -11.98 19.69 18.96
CA LYS A 53 -13.11 20.63 19.09
C LYS A 53 -13.65 21.12 17.75
N LYS A 54 -13.24 20.51 16.64
CA LYS A 54 -13.59 20.99 15.30
C LYS A 54 -14.60 20.07 14.63
N LYS A 55 -15.58 20.64 13.95
CA LYS A 55 -16.53 19.94 13.07
C LYS A 55 -16.16 20.30 11.63
N LEU A 56 -15.24 19.55 11.03
CA LEU A 56 -14.74 19.82 9.68
C LEU A 56 -15.03 18.66 8.74
N LYS A 57 -15.15 18.97 7.46
CA LYS A 57 -15.06 17.99 6.37
C LYS A 57 -13.60 17.95 5.92
N ILE A 58 -12.93 16.80 6.06
CA ILE A 58 -11.51 16.61 5.71
C ILE A 58 -11.44 15.64 4.54
N GLY A 59 -10.95 16.14 3.41
CA GLY A 59 -10.69 15.32 2.23
C GLY A 59 -9.42 14.49 2.41
N PHE A 60 -9.41 13.25 1.93
CA PHE A 60 -8.23 12.39 1.91
C PHE A 60 -8.20 11.53 0.64
N ASP A 61 -7.02 11.16 0.18
CA ASP A 61 -6.87 10.22 -0.92
C ASP A 61 -7.03 8.78 -0.39
N PRO A 62 -8.07 8.04 -0.80
CA PRO A 62 -8.32 6.68 -0.31
C PRO A 62 -7.26 5.67 -0.76
N LYS A 63 -6.44 5.97 -1.77
CA LYS A 63 -5.33 5.12 -2.22
C LYS A 63 -4.12 5.18 -1.29
N LEU A 64 -3.97 6.28 -0.54
CA LEU A 64 -2.83 6.54 0.34
C LEU A 64 -3.08 6.21 1.80
N HIS A 65 -4.32 5.88 2.17
CA HIS A 65 -4.69 5.62 3.56
C HIS A 65 -5.33 4.25 3.72
N THR A 66 -4.98 3.57 4.81
CA THR A 66 -5.70 2.39 5.29
C THR A 66 -6.74 2.82 6.32
N LYS A 67 -7.78 2.00 6.51
CA LYS A 67 -8.79 2.25 7.55
C LYS A 67 -8.15 2.33 8.93
N LYS A 68 -7.23 1.42 9.23
CA LYS A 68 -6.50 1.38 10.50
C LYS A 68 -5.69 2.66 10.75
N ASN A 69 -5.04 3.22 9.71
CA ASN A 69 -4.29 4.46 9.85
C ASN A 69 -5.21 5.66 10.13
N LEU A 70 -6.36 5.74 9.44
CA LEU A 70 -7.32 6.81 9.73
C LEU A 70 -7.89 6.69 11.15
N GLU A 71 -8.19 5.48 11.62
CA GLU A 71 -8.65 5.24 12.98
C GLU A 71 -7.61 5.69 14.03
N ILE A 72 -6.34 5.35 13.84
CA ILE A 72 -5.26 5.74 14.76
C ILE A 72 -5.04 7.26 14.76
N PHE A 73 -4.98 7.87 13.58
CA PHE A 73 -4.59 9.28 13.46
C PHE A 73 -5.72 10.24 13.80
N PHE A 74 -6.97 9.83 13.59
CA PHE A 74 -8.13 10.71 13.70
C PHE A 74 -9.20 10.20 14.68
N SER A 75 -8.85 9.26 15.57
CA SER A 75 -9.74 8.81 16.63
C SER A 75 -10.25 9.99 17.47
N LYS A 76 -11.47 9.87 17.98
CA LYS A 76 -12.08 10.86 18.90
C LYS A 76 -12.20 12.28 18.34
N THR A 77 -12.41 12.43 17.03
CA THR A 77 -12.72 13.70 16.39
C THR A 77 -14.17 13.74 15.90
N ASN A 78 -14.77 14.94 15.87
CA ASN A 78 -16.10 15.15 15.29
C ASN A 78 -16.02 15.54 13.80
N CYS A 79 -14.88 15.28 13.15
CA CYS A 79 -14.67 15.57 11.74
C CYS A 79 -15.26 14.47 10.85
N LYS A 80 -15.77 14.86 9.67
CA LYS A 80 -16.17 13.91 8.63
C LYS A 80 -15.04 13.75 7.63
N PHE A 81 -14.61 12.48 7.38
CA PHE A 81 -13.58 12.17 6.40
C PHE A 81 -14.24 11.81 5.07
N ILE A 82 -13.85 12.54 4.01
CA ILE A 82 -14.44 12.43 2.68
C ILE A 82 -13.36 11.93 1.72
N PRO A 83 -13.53 10.73 1.11
CA PRO A 83 -12.59 10.25 0.11
C PRO A 83 -12.63 11.16 -1.12
N ILE A 84 -11.46 11.57 -1.60
CA ILE A 84 -11.26 12.38 -2.81
C ILE A 84 -10.63 11.46 -3.86
N ASN A 85 -11.36 11.15 -4.91
CA ASN A 85 -10.90 10.20 -5.94
C ASN A 85 -9.75 10.75 -6.79
N GLN A 86 -9.60 12.06 -6.88
CA GLN A 86 -8.56 12.72 -7.65
C GLN A 86 -7.58 13.42 -6.70
N ASN A 87 -6.37 12.89 -6.59
CA ASN A 87 -5.33 13.47 -5.76
C ASN A 87 -4.94 14.87 -6.28
N LEU A 88 -5.02 15.88 -5.40
CA LEU A 88 -4.73 17.28 -5.77
C LEU A 88 -3.25 17.49 -6.08
N ILE A 89 -2.35 16.72 -5.50
CA ILE A 89 -0.91 16.80 -5.79
C ILE A 89 -0.62 16.25 -7.18
N ASP A 90 -1.24 15.14 -7.59
CA ASP A 90 -1.04 14.56 -8.92
C ASP A 90 -1.55 15.47 -10.04
N LYS A 91 -2.46 16.42 -9.74
CA LYS A 91 -2.86 17.46 -10.71
C LYS A 91 -1.77 18.49 -10.98
N LEU A 92 -0.92 18.75 -10.00
CA LEU A 92 0.09 19.81 -10.06
C LEU A 92 1.48 19.27 -10.37
N TRP A 93 1.74 18.01 -10.01
CA TRP A 93 3.05 17.41 -10.14
C TRP A 93 3.08 16.39 -11.28
N ILE A 94 3.67 16.78 -12.40
CA ILE A 94 3.96 15.90 -13.51
C ILE A 94 5.19 15.06 -13.12
N ARG A 95 4.97 13.80 -12.81
CA ARG A 95 6.06 12.86 -12.53
C ARG A 95 6.81 12.57 -13.82
N LYS A 96 8.12 12.81 -13.83
CA LYS A 96 8.97 12.27 -14.89
C LYS A 96 8.95 10.75 -14.79
N GLU A 97 8.53 10.07 -15.83
CA GLU A 97 8.65 8.61 -15.89
C GLU A 97 10.14 8.24 -15.80
N ASN A 98 10.45 7.29 -14.92
CA ASN A 98 11.79 6.73 -14.85
C ASN A 98 11.94 5.76 -16.04
N ASP A 99 12.68 6.15 -17.05
CA ASP A 99 12.88 5.37 -18.29
C ASP A 99 13.61 4.03 -18.06
N LYS A 100 14.25 3.85 -16.90
CA LYS A 100 14.98 2.64 -16.55
C LYS A 100 14.14 1.68 -15.73
N ILE A 101 13.32 0.89 -16.43
CA ILE A 101 12.55 -0.18 -15.79
C ILE A 101 13.48 -1.35 -15.49
N LYS A 102 13.64 -1.63 -14.20
CA LYS A 102 14.44 -2.76 -13.72
C LYS A 102 13.55 -4.00 -13.53
N LYS A 103 14.06 -5.15 -13.98
CA LYS A 103 13.36 -6.44 -13.86
C LYS A 103 13.28 -6.90 -12.40
N PHE A 104 12.28 -7.70 -12.08
CA PHE A 104 12.28 -8.45 -10.83
C PHE A 104 13.37 -9.51 -10.86
N TYR A 105 14.00 -9.76 -9.74
CA TYR A 105 14.98 -10.83 -9.63
C TYR A 105 14.63 -11.83 -8.52
N ILE A 106 15.03 -13.06 -8.70
CA ILE A 106 14.71 -14.19 -7.84
C ILE A 106 15.88 -14.41 -6.88
N LEU A 107 15.58 -14.54 -5.59
CA LEU A 107 16.60 -14.85 -4.61
C LEU A 107 17.12 -16.31 -4.79
N PRO A 108 18.44 -16.54 -4.65
CA PRO A 108 19.01 -17.87 -4.72
C PRO A 108 18.56 -18.71 -3.51
N LYS A 109 18.49 -20.04 -3.68
CA LYS A 109 18.04 -20.99 -2.64
C LYS A 109 18.76 -20.78 -1.31
N LYS A 110 20.07 -20.52 -1.33
CA LYS A 110 20.91 -20.28 -0.14
C LYS A 110 20.51 -19.04 0.67
N ALA A 111 19.77 -18.09 0.07
CA ALA A 111 19.33 -16.85 0.73
C ALA A 111 17.89 -16.92 1.24
N VAL A 112 17.20 -18.05 1.07
CA VAL A 112 15.80 -18.21 1.45
C VAL A 112 15.64 -19.43 2.36
N GLY A 113 14.97 -19.25 3.50
CA GLY A 113 14.71 -20.35 4.44
C GLY A 113 13.63 -21.31 3.97
N GLU A 114 12.67 -20.84 3.15
CA GLU A 114 11.55 -21.65 2.69
C GLU A 114 11.18 -21.31 1.24
N SER A 115 10.80 -22.32 0.46
CA SER A 115 10.38 -22.12 -0.93
C SER A 115 9.04 -21.39 -1.02
N HIS A 116 8.85 -20.62 -2.10
CA HIS A 116 7.57 -19.96 -2.37
C HIS A 116 6.40 -20.95 -2.43
N THR A 117 6.61 -22.13 -2.99
CA THR A 117 5.59 -23.18 -3.10
C THR A 117 5.08 -23.64 -1.73
N LEU A 118 6.00 -23.86 -0.76
CA LEU A 118 5.62 -24.25 0.60
C LEU A 118 4.86 -23.12 1.31
N LYS A 119 5.30 -21.87 1.16
CA LYS A 119 4.62 -20.70 1.74
C LYS A 119 3.20 -20.56 1.18
N ILE A 120 3.03 -20.70 -0.14
CA ILE A 120 1.73 -20.64 -0.80
C ILE A 120 0.81 -21.77 -0.30
N LYS A 121 1.32 -23.01 -0.22
CA LYS A 121 0.56 -24.16 0.32
C LYS A 121 0.04 -23.87 1.74
N LYS A 122 0.84 -23.24 2.60
CA LYS A 122 0.41 -22.83 3.96
C LYS A 122 -0.74 -21.81 3.89
N ILE A 123 -0.65 -20.83 3.02
CA ILE A 123 -1.73 -19.83 2.84
C ILE A 123 -3.01 -20.53 2.36
N VAL A 124 -2.93 -21.36 1.32
CA VAL A 124 -4.10 -22.08 0.78
C VAL A 124 -4.73 -22.98 1.84
N SER A 125 -3.94 -23.67 2.65
CA SER A 125 -4.43 -24.46 3.78
C SER A 125 -5.22 -23.60 4.79
N ILE A 126 -4.71 -22.40 5.13
CA ILE A 126 -5.39 -21.46 6.03
C ILE A 126 -6.71 -20.97 5.40
N LEU A 127 -6.71 -20.62 4.12
CA LEU A 127 -7.90 -20.18 3.40
C LEU A 127 -8.99 -21.25 3.44
N ASN A 128 -8.64 -22.50 3.14
CA ASN A 128 -9.55 -23.64 3.19
C ASN A 128 -10.09 -23.87 4.61
N LYS A 129 -9.22 -23.93 5.63
CA LYS A 129 -9.62 -24.11 7.03
C LYS A 129 -10.60 -23.02 7.49
N LYS A 130 -10.41 -21.77 7.05
CA LYS A 130 -11.27 -20.63 7.41
C LYS A 130 -12.45 -20.42 6.48
N LYS A 131 -12.63 -21.27 5.48
CA LYS A 131 -13.66 -21.11 4.43
C LYS A 131 -13.61 -19.73 3.77
N ILE A 132 -12.40 -19.26 3.47
CA ILE A 132 -12.15 -18.00 2.76
C ILE A 132 -11.86 -18.34 1.31
N ARG A 133 -12.54 -17.66 0.39
CA ARG A 133 -12.40 -17.94 -1.04
C ARG A 133 -11.12 -17.38 -1.62
N LEU A 134 -10.71 -16.18 -1.21
CA LEU A 134 -9.61 -15.44 -1.81
C LEU A 134 -8.90 -14.57 -0.77
N GLN A 135 -7.58 -14.46 -0.89
CA GLN A 135 -6.79 -13.44 -0.21
C GLN A 135 -6.29 -12.43 -1.23
N PHE A 136 -6.49 -11.14 -0.95
CA PHE A 136 -5.85 -10.04 -1.67
C PHE A 136 -4.68 -9.50 -0.84
N ILE A 137 -3.48 -9.53 -1.41
CA ILE A 137 -2.23 -9.05 -0.79
C ILE A 137 -1.85 -7.73 -1.47
N SER A 138 -1.95 -6.64 -0.73
CA SER A 138 -1.63 -5.28 -1.18
C SER A 138 -0.23 -4.81 -0.77
N ALA A 139 0.39 -5.46 0.21
CA ALA A 139 1.74 -5.14 0.66
C ALA A 139 2.78 -5.81 -0.24
N SER A 140 3.54 -5.00 -0.99
CA SER A 140 4.56 -5.50 -1.92
C SER A 140 5.71 -6.23 -1.21
N GLU A 141 6.04 -5.86 0.03
CA GLU A 141 7.01 -6.57 0.87
C GLU A 141 6.57 -7.99 1.23
N ASN A 142 5.26 -8.21 1.45
CA ASN A 142 4.71 -9.53 1.70
C ASN A 142 4.80 -10.40 0.43
N ILE A 143 4.58 -9.82 -0.74
CA ILE A 143 4.75 -10.50 -2.03
C ILE A 143 6.22 -10.85 -2.28
N ALA A 144 7.14 -9.91 -1.99
CA ALA A 144 8.58 -10.12 -2.08
C ALA A 144 9.02 -11.32 -1.24
N TRP A 145 8.54 -11.40 0.01
CA TRP A 145 8.81 -12.51 0.91
C TRP A 145 8.17 -13.80 0.42
N LEU A 146 6.91 -13.75 0.03
CA LEU A 146 6.13 -14.93 -0.35
C LEU A 146 6.71 -15.62 -1.58
N LEU A 147 7.06 -14.86 -2.62
CA LEU A 147 7.62 -15.37 -3.86
C LEU A 147 9.14 -15.51 -3.84
N ASN A 148 9.82 -15.05 -2.80
CA ASN A 148 11.29 -14.98 -2.76
C ASN A 148 11.85 -14.15 -3.94
N ILE A 149 11.20 -13.05 -4.27
CA ILE A 149 11.62 -12.10 -5.31
C ILE A 149 11.99 -10.75 -4.72
N ARG A 150 12.71 -9.97 -5.50
CA ARG A 150 12.99 -8.56 -5.18
C ARG A 150 12.75 -7.71 -6.42
N GLY A 151 12.50 -6.43 -6.19
CA GLY A 151 12.42 -5.39 -7.20
C GLY A 151 13.42 -4.28 -6.92
N GLN A 152 13.45 -3.31 -7.80
CA GLN A 152 14.25 -2.09 -7.65
C GLN A 152 13.38 -0.87 -7.97
N ASP A 153 12.14 -0.89 -7.47
CA ASP A 153 11.14 0.15 -7.67
C ASP A 153 11.30 1.33 -6.70
N SER A 154 12.12 1.13 -5.68
CA SER A 154 12.53 2.15 -4.71
C SER A 154 14.04 2.14 -4.57
N ASP A 155 14.65 3.33 -4.47
CA ASP A 155 16.10 3.47 -4.35
C ASP A 155 16.67 2.81 -3.09
N PHE A 156 15.90 2.77 -2.02
CA PHE A 156 16.35 2.32 -0.69
C PHE A 156 15.70 1.03 -0.21
N ALA A 157 14.82 0.41 -1.00
CA ALA A 157 14.15 -0.82 -0.62
C ALA A 157 13.98 -1.76 -1.83
N PRO A 158 14.44 -3.02 -1.75
CA PRO A 158 14.38 -3.96 -2.86
C PRO A 158 12.97 -4.60 -2.99
N ILE A 159 11.94 -3.76 -3.02
CA ILE A 159 10.53 -4.17 -3.04
C ILE A 159 9.99 -4.16 -4.46
N PRO A 160 9.32 -5.24 -4.92
CA PRO A 160 8.68 -5.30 -6.22
C PRO A 160 7.29 -4.65 -6.16
N ASN A 161 7.09 -3.49 -6.74
CA ASN A 161 5.75 -2.87 -6.82
C ASN A 161 4.77 -3.81 -7.51
N SER A 162 3.86 -4.37 -6.72
CA SER A 162 2.92 -5.38 -7.17
C SER A 162 1.77 -5.57 -6.18
N TYR A 163 0.67 -6.15 -6.67
CA TYR A 163 -0.41 -6.72 -5.85
C TYR A 163 -0.57 -8.20 -6.20
N MET A 164 -1.23 -8.96 -5.35
CA MET A 164 -1.42 -10.39 -5.60
C MET A 164 -2.77 -10.87 -5.07
N THR A 165 -3.36 -11.83 -5.77
CA THR A 165 -4.46 -12.63 -5.24
C THR A 165 -4.07 -14.10 -5.20
N ILE A 166 -4.49 -14.78 -4.14
CA ILE A 166 -4.37 -16.23 -3.98
C ILE A 166 -5.76 -16.75 -3.58
N ASP A 167 -6.28 -17.69 -4.33
CA ASP A 167 -7.54 -18.32 -3.96
C ASP A 167 -7.33 -19.68 -3.27
N ASN A 168 -8.40 -20.21 -2.70
CA ASN A 168 -8.38 -21.49 -2.00
C ASN A 168 -8.18 -22.71 -2.91
N ASN A 169 -8.22 -22.54 -4.24
CA ASN A 169 -7.89 -23.56 -5.25
C ASN A 169 -6.45 -23.40 -5.78
N ASN A 170 -5.59 -22.64 -5.09
CA ASN A 170 -4.22 -22.36 -5.49
C ASN A 170 -4.06 -21.59 -6.80
N LYS A 171 -5.10 -20.87 -7.25
CA LYS A 171 -4.99 -19.95 -8.38
C LYS A 171 -4.36 -18.64 -7.91
N ILE A 172 -3.26 -18.27 -8.53
CA ILE A 172 -2.44 -17.13 -8.14
C ILE A 172 -2.39 -16.13 -9.29
N ILE A 173 -2.63 -14.86 -8.98
CA ILE A 173 -2.50 -13.76 -9.95
C ILE A 173 -1.59 -12.71 -9.33
N LEU A 174 -0.52 -12.37 -10.05
CA LEU A 174 0.39 -11.28 -9.73
C LEU A 174 0.08 -10.09 -10.63
N PHE A 175 -0.23 -8.95 -10.05
CA PHE A 175 -0.45 -7.68 -10.75
C PHE A 175 0.82 -6.83 -10.63
N CYS A 176 1.49 -6.57 -11.74
CA CYS A 176 2.69 -5.74 -11.78
C CYS A 176 2.84 -5.08 -13.17
N ASP A 177 3.80 -4.19 -13.31
CA ASP A 177 4.21 -3.73 -14.63
C ASP A 177 4.83 -4.90 -15.41
N LEU A 178 4.22 -5.27 -16.54
CA LEU A 178 4.62 -6.44 -17.33
C LEU A 178 6.06 -6.30 -17.87
N ARG A 179 6.56 -5.09 -18.03
CA ARG A 179 7.93 -4.82 -18.46
C ARG A 179 8.98 -5.30 -17.45
N LYS A 180 8.59 -5.57 -16.19
CA LYS A 180 9.47 -6.07 -15.12
C LYS A 180 9.64 -7.59 -15.12
N ILE A 181 8.88 -8.30 -15.93
CA ILE A 181 8.86 -9.75 -16.01
C ILE A 181 9.76 -10.20 -17.16
N ASP A 182 10.78 -10.98 -16.84
CA ASP A 182 11.68 -11.60 -17.79
C ASP A 182 11.38 -13.09 -18.03
N PHE A 183 12.18 -13.71 -18.87
CA PHE A 183 12.08 -15.15 -19.17
C PHE A 183 12.35 -16.02 -17.94
N SER A 184 13.31 -15.63 -17.11
CA SER A 184 13.69 -16.40 -15.91
C SER A 184 12.53 -16.42 -14.90
N PHE A 185 11.85 -15.29 -14.73
CA PHE A 185 10.65 -15.18 -13.91
C PHE A 185 9.54 -16.10 -14.44
N LYS A 186 9.22 -16.03 -15.73
CA LYS A 186 8.18 -16.87 -16.34
C LYS A 186 8.49 -18.35 -16.23
N LYS A 187 9.75 -18.74 -16.41
CA LYS A 187 10.20 -20.13 -16.25
C LYS A 187 10.03 -20.64 -14.81
N LYS A 188 10.31 -19.78 -13.82
CA LYS A 188 10.24 -20.13 -12.40
C LYS A 188 8.81 -20.19 -11.86
N PHE A 189 7.94 -19.28 -12.30
CA PHE A 189 6.59 -19.08 -11.79
C PHE A 189 5.53 -19.39 -12.85
N ARG A 190 5.61 -20.59 -13.48
CA ARG A 190 4.68 -21.01 -14.55
C ARG A 190 3.22 -21.06 -14.10
N ASP A 191 2.99 -21.36 -12.80
CA ASP A 191 1.67 -21.48 -12.22
C ASP A 191 1.09 -20.13 -11.76
N ILE A 192 1.85 -19.05 -11.89
CA ILE A 192 1.40 -17.69 -11.53
C ILE A 192 0.98 -16.94 -12.77
N LYS A 193 -0.30 -16.58 -12.85
CA LYS A 193 -0.78 -15.68 -13.90
C LYS A 193 -0.29 -14.25 -13.61
N VAL A 194 0.44 -13.66 -14.56
CA VAL A 194 0.87 -12.25 -14.46
C VAL A 194 -0.10 -11.38 -15.25
N VAL A 195 -0.54 -10.28 -14.66
CA VAL A 195 -1.50 -9.32 -15.23
C VAL A 195 -0.94 -7.91 -15.04
N ASP A 196 -1.21 -7.00 -15.98
CA ASP A 196 -0.81 -5.61 -15.85
C ASP A 196 -1.47 -4.98 -14.59
N ILE A 197 -0.67 -4.26 -13.81
CA ILE A 197 -1.10 -3.63 -12.56
C ILE A 197 -2.29 -2.67 -12.76
N LYS A 198 -2.41 -2.06 -13.94
CA LYS A 198 -3.53 -1.18 -14.31
C LYS A 198 -4.88 -1.91 -14.29
N ASN A 199 -4.88 -3.22 -14.47
CA ASN A 199 -6.08 -4.05 -14.49
C ASN A 199 -6.52 -4.53 -13.10
N THR A 200 -5.78 -4.19 -12.03
CA THR A 200 -6.11 -4.64 -10.66
C THR A 200 -7.52 -4.22 -10.26
N ASN A 201 -7.89 -2.97 -10.48
CA ASN A 201 -9.22 -2.45 -10.11
C ASN A 201 -10.34 -3.20 -10.82
N LEU A 202 -10.20 -3.40 -12.13
CA LEU A 202 -11.18 -4.12 -12.95
C LEU A 202 -11.31 -5.58 -12.50
N PHE A 203 -10.20 -6.22 -12.14
CA PHE A 203 -10.24 -7.58 -11.62
C PHE A 203 -10.95 -7.64 -10.27
N LEU A 204 -10.57 -6.78 -9.31
CA LEU A 204 -11.17 -6.78 -7.98
C LEU A 204 -12.66 -6.41 -8.00
N SER A 205 -13.10 -5.52 -8.89
CA SER A 205 -14.51 -5.14 -9.01
C SER A 205 -15.42 -6.24 -9.58
N ARG A 206 -14.85 -7.28 -10.17
CA ARG A 206 -15.59 -8.46 -10.70
C ARG A 206 -15.75 -9.59 -9.67
N ILE A 207 -15.14 -9.45 -8.50
CA ILE A 207 -15.28 -10.42 -7.43
C ILE A 207 -16.58 -10.09 -6.68
N CYS A 208 -17.52 -11.03 -6.66
CA CYS A 208 -18.83 -10.85 -6.03
C CYS A 208 -19.14 -12.04 -5.13
N ASP A 209 -19.91 -11.81 -4.06
CA ASP A 209 -20.47 -12.82 -3.16
C ASP A 209 -19.44 -13.82 -2.61
N GLN A 210 -18.27 -13.31 -2.20
CA GLN A 210 -17.18 -14.15 -1.73
C GLN A 210 -16.56 -13.59 -0.44
N ARG A 211 -16.15 -14.51 0.45
CA ARG A 211 -15.34 -14.14 1.61
C ARG A 211 -13.90 -13.89 1.19
N ILE A 212 -13.47 -12.64 1.32
CA ILE A 212 -12.14 -12.17 0.93
C ILE A 212 -11.35 -11.78 2.17
N LEU A 213 -10.11 -12.26 2.25
CA LEU A 213 -9.15 -11.86 3.28
C LEU A 213 -8.31 -10.70 2.77
N ILE A 214 -8.24 -9.64 3.56
CA ILE A 214 -7.33 -8.51 3.39
C ILE A 214 -6.59 -8.22 4.68
N ASP A 215 -5.44 -7.59 4.59
CA ASP A 215 -4.77 -7.01 5.76
C ASP A 215 -5.15 -5.53 5.89
N SER A 216 -5.90 -5.18 6.93
CA SER A 216 -6.36 -3.81 7.21
C SER A 216 -5.22 -2.81 7.48
N SER A 217 -4.01 -3.30 7.74
CA SER A 217 -2.83 -2.46 7.96
C SER A 217 -2.15 -2.03 6.66
N SER A 218 -2.35 -2.77 5.57
CA SER A 218 -1.71 -2.53 4.27
C SER A 218 -2.70 -2.28 3.14
N CYS A 219 -3.92 -2.80 3.22
CA CYS A 219 -4.93 -2.59 2.19
C CYS A 219 -5.48 -1.17 2.27
N SER A 220 -5.35 -0.41 1.18
CA SER A 220 -5.89 0.94 1.11
C SER A 220 -7.42 0.94 1.15
N ILE A 221 -8.00 2.01 1.67
CA ILE A 221 -9.46 2.22 1.68
C ILE A 221 -10.04 2.14 0.26
N TYR A 222 -9.28 2.55 -0.74
CA TYR A 222 -9.67 2.44 -2.14
C TYR A 222 -9.96 1.00 -2.55
N PHE A 223 -9.04 0.08 -2.31
CA PHE A 223 -9.23 -1.34 -2.63
C PHE A 223 -10.26 -2.01 -1.72
N GLU A 224 -10.26 -1.67 -0.43
CA GLU A 224 -11.27 -2.17 0.50
C GLU A 224 -12.68 -1.81 0.04
N ASN A 225 -12.91 -0.58 -0.43
CA ASN A 225 -14.21 -0.14 -0.93
C ASN A 225 -14.62 -0.85 -2.24
N ILE A 226 -13.66 -1.12 -3.14
CA ILE A 226 -13.94 -1.90 -4.35
C ILE A 226 -14.41 -3.31 -3.98
N LEU A 227 -13.67 -3.96 -3.07
CA LEU A 227 -14.00 -5.32 -2.64
C LEU A 227 -15.33 -5.39 -1.88
N LYS A 228 -15.66 -4.41 -1.06
CA LYS A 228 -16.92 -4.36 -0.29
C LYS A 228 -18.15 -4.03 -1.12
N LYS A 229 -17.99 -3.46 -2.29
CA LYS A 229 -19.14 -3.04 -3.10
C LYS A 229 -20.02 -4.21 -3.55
N HIS A 230 -19.43 -5.38 -3.68
CA HIS A 230 -20.08 -6.59 -4.21
C HIS A 230 -19.87 -7.83 -3.32
N ASN A 231 -19.41 -7.66 -2.07
CA ASN A 231 -19.16 -8.74 -1.11
C ASN A 231 -19.64 -8.41 0.30
#